data_c9817520223c584f94fdf08ab5c2a2ee
#
_entry.id   c9817520223c584f94fdf08ab5c2a2ee
#
_cell.length_a   1.000
_cell.length_b   1.000
_cell.length_c   1.000
_cell.angle_alpha   90.00
_cell.angle_beta   90.00
_cell.angle_gamma   90.00
#
_symmetry.space_group_name_H-M   'P 1'
#
loop_
_entity.id
_entity.type
_entity.pdbx_description
1 polymer ?
#
loop_
_entity_poly.entity_id
_entity_poly.type
_entity_poly.pdbx_seq_one_letter_code
_entity_poly.pdbx_strand_id
1 'polypeptide(L)'
;MAKSKLNVLISPKAKMACELMEKNLKIPYIELYNSYNPENILQNYEKFSDYMGNRLKFDFEIEINNLDKTIRELKNILKDFPIVLDEEAVLFPYEFSDFLLQNGFNVKKIFATSPKLTDIDYFNNIKKRYKDVKLIIPYNPKQRFAPEKLEECVSIGLESGYLTSSFHNVGLCGEDGLYGFFGLNYILEKILDSYKNKTDLKENIERAGLVV
;
A
#
# COMPACT_ATOMS: atom_id res chain seq x y z
N MET A 1 9.76 -7.22 24.84
CA MET A 1 10.36 -8.15 23.87
C MET A 1 10.79 -9.49 24.48
N ALA A 2 11.52 -9.51 25.60
CA ALA A 2 11.99 -10.78 26.21
C ALA A 2 10.89 -11.79 26.64
N LYS A 3 9.62 -11.41 26.61
CA LYS A 3 8.48 -12.28 26.93
C LYS A 3 7.71 -12.78 25.69
N SER A 4 8.09 -12.35 24.50
CA SER A 4 7.46 -12.80 23.24
C SER A 4 7.80 -14.27 23.00
N LYS A 5 6.84 -15.04 22.52
CA LYS A 5 7.04 -16.45 22.14
C LYS A 5 7.20 -16.63 20.64
N LEU A 6 6.80 -15.64 19.86
CA LEU A 6 6.87 -15.61 18.41
C LEU A 6 6.94 -14.15 17.94
N ASN A 7 7.74 -13.88 16.95
CA ASN A 7 7.72 -12.63 16.19
C ASN A 7 7.00 -12.85 14.86
N VAL A 8 6.09 -11.96 14.51
CA VAL A 8 5.45 -11.94 13.19
C VAL A 8 6.11 -10.84 12.38
N LEU A 9 6.73 -11.23 11.28
CA LEU A 9 7.46 -10.33 10.39
C LEU A 9 6.53 -9.90 9.25
N ILE A 10 6.00 -8.69 9.35
CA ILE A 10 5.06 -8.12 8.36
C ILE A 10 5.75 -7.26 7.29
N SER A 11 7.01 -6.90 7.51
CA SER A 11 7.81 -6.09 6.60
C SER A 11 9.22 -6.63 6.45
N PRO A 12 9.77 -6.75 5.23
CA PRO A 12 11.15 -7.18 5.00
C PRO A 12 12.19 -6.32 5.72
N LYS A 13 11.88 -5.07 6.02
CA LYS A 13 12.76 -4.13 6.74
C LYS A 13 13.16 -4.64 8.14
N ALA A 14 12.31 -5.45 8.78
CA ALA A 14 12.56 -5.98 10.12
C ALA A 14 13.22 -7.37 10.13
N LYS A 15 13.55 -7.95 8.97
CA LYS A 15 14.08 -9.33 8.86
C LYS A 15 15.34 -9.55 9.69
N MET A 16 16.32 -8.67 9.54
CA MET A 16 17.58 -8.76 10.29
C MET A 16 17.35 -8.73 11.82
N ALA A 17 16.42 -7.89 12.29
CA ALA A 17 16.08 -7.84 13.70
C ALA A 17 15.47 -9.16 14.20
N CYS A 18 14.56 -9.75 13.41
CA CYS A 18 13.97 -11.05 13.74
C CYS A 18 15.02 -12.18 13.77
N GLU A 19 15.93 -12.23 12.79
CA GLU A 19 17.03 -13.20 12.75
C GLU A 19 17.95 -13.06 13.98
N LEU A 20 18.30 -11.84 14.38
CA LEU A 20 19.10 -11.58 15.59
C LEU A 20 18.35 -11.99 16.86
N MET A 21 17.05 -11.75 16.94
CA MET A 21 16.22 -12.16 18.08
C MET A 21 16.10 -13.68 18.17
N GLU A 22 15.94 -14.37 17.05
CA GLU A 22 15.95 -15.84 17.04
C GLU A 22 17.29 -16.40 17.47
N LYS A 23 18.40 -15.88 16.93
CA LYS A 23 19.76 -16.31 17.28
C LYS A 23 20.08 -16.11 18.75
N ASN A 24 19.80 -14.91 19.28
CA ASN A 24 20.27 -14.49 20.62
C ASN A 24 19.26 -14.79 21.73
N LEU A 25 17.96 -14.69 21.45
CA LEU A 25 16.89 -14.83 22.44
C LEU A 25 16.07 -16.11 22.28
N LYS A 26 16.36 -16.90 21.22
CA LYS A 26 15.60 -18.10 20.87
C LYS A 26 14.12 -17.85 20.66
N ILE A 27 13.76 -16.65 20.18
CA ILE A 27 12.40 -16.29 19.84
C ILE A 27 12.24 -16.53 18.34
N PRO A 28 11.48 -17.54 17.91
CA PRO A 28 11.27 -17.82 16.50
C PRO A 28 10.49 -16.69 15.82
N TYR A 29 10.56 -16.64 14.50
CA TYR A 29 9.74 -15.72 13.72
C TYR A 29 9.07 -16.42 12.54
N ILE A 30 7.96 -15.82 12.07
CA ILE A 30 7.24 -16.23 10.88
C ILE A 30 7.13 -15.01 9.94
N GLU A 31 7.42 -15.22 8.65
CA GLU A 31 7.28 -14.18 7.62
C GLU A 31 5.85 -14.18 7.07
N LEU A 32 5.11 -13.14 7.40
CA LEU A 32 3.77 -12.85 6.91
C LEU A 32 3.76 -11.41 6.38
N TYR A 33 4.44 -11.20 5.26
CA TYR A 33 4.56 -9.87 4.68
C TYR A 33 3.19 -9.30 4.34
N ASN A 34 2.99 -8.01 4.59
CA ASN A 34 1.78 -7.33 4.15
C ASN A 34 1.61 -7.52 2.63
N SER A 35 0.38 -7.54 2.16
CA SER A 35 0.07 -7.70 0.75
C SER A 35 -1.22 -6.97 0.41
N TYR A 36 -1.32 -6.54 -0.83
CA TYR A 36 -2.53 -5.94 -1.40
C TYR A 36 -3.22 -6.88 -2.40
N ASN A 37 -2.66 -8.08 -2.61
CA ASN A 37 -3.29 -9.14 -3.37
C ASN A 37 -4.13 -10.01 -2.42
N PRO A 38 -5.47 -10.15 -2.64
CA PRO A 38 -6.33 -10.97 -1.79
C PRO A 38 -5.88 -12.42 -1.63
N GLU A 39 -5.33 -13.04 -2.69
CA GLU A 39 -4.83 -14.42 -2.63
C GLU A 39 -3.62 -14.52 -1.69
N ASN A 40 -2.67 -13.58 -1.76
CA ASN A 40 -1.51 -13.55 -0.86
C ASN A 40 -1.93 -13.28 0.58
N ILE A 41 -2.96 -12.45 0.78
CA ILE A 41 -3.53 -12.21 2.11
C ILE A 41 -4.06 -13.52 2.71
N LEU A 42 -4.84 -14.28 1.94
CA LEU A 42 -5.36 -15.59 2.37
C LEU A 42 -4.22 -16.56 2.70
N GLN A 43 -3.22 -16.68 1.81
CA GLN A 43 -2.05 -17.55 2.04
C GLN A 43 -1.30 -17.19 3.32
N ASN A 44 -1.19 -15.91 3.66
CA ASN A 44 -0.56 -15.48 4.91
C ASN A 44 -1.34 -15.97 6.13
N TYR A 45 -2.67 -15.90 6.10
CA TYR A 45 -3.48 -16.41 7.21
C TYR A 45 -3.44 -17.95 7.30
N GLU A 46 -3.46 -18.66 6.19
CA GLU A 46 -3.28 -20.10 6.14
C GLU A 46 -1.93 -20.50 6.73
N LYS A 47 -0.84 -19.87 6.28
CA LYS A 47 0.51 -20.10 6.80
C LYS A 47 0.60 -19.85 8.31
N PHE A 48 -0.10 -18.82 8.80
CA PHE A 48 -0.17 -18.56 10.24
C PHE A 48 -0.96 -19.64 10.98
N SER A 49 -2.10 -20.10 10.43
CA SER A 49 -2.87 -21.21 10.99
C SER A 49 -2.06 -22.48 11.09
N ASP A 50 -1.35 -22.84 10.02
CA ASP A 50 -0.48 -24.01 9.97
C ASP A 50 0.62 -23.94 11.04
N TYR A 51 1.28 -22.79 11.16
CA TYR A 51 2.28 -22.56 12.20
C TYR A 51 1.72 -22.76 13.61
N MET A 52 0.48 -22.36 13.83
CA MET A 52 -0.26 -22.54 15.11
C MET A 52 -0.84 -23.95 15.28
N GLY A 53 -0.49 -24.90 14.39
CA GLY A 53 -0.97 -26.29 14.42
C GLY A 53 -2.46 -26.43 14.06
N ASN A 54 -2.93 -25.62 13.12
CA ASN A 54 -4.32 -25.62 12.62
C ASN A 54 -5.38 -25.35 13.70
N ARG A 55 -4.99 -24.68 14.78
CA ARG A 55 -5.91 -24.30 15.88
C ARG A 55 -6.78 -23.10 15.55
N LEU A 56 -6.35 -22.30 14.57
CA LEU A 56 -7.06 -21.11 14.13
C LEU A 56 -7.77 -21.43 12.83
N LYS A 57 -9.07 -21.21 12.81
CA LYS A 57 -9.87 -21.26 11.58
C LYS A 57 -10.25 -19.84 11.22
N PHE A 58 -9.86 -19.42 10.04
CA PHE A 58 -10.21 -18.13 9.50
C PHE A 58 -11.29 -18.31 8.45
N ASP A 59 -12.35 -17.54 8.58
CA ASP A 59 -13.39 -17.39 7.57
C ASP A 59 -13.39 -15.94 7.13
N PHE A 60 -13.08 -15.71 5.87
CA PHE A 60 -12.95 -14.36 5.30
C PHE A 60 -14.03 -14.07 4.25
N GLU A 61 -15.10 -14.85 4.21
CA GLU A 61 -16.17 -14.65 3.23
C GLU A 61 -16.77 -13.23 3.33
N ILE A 62 -16.95 -12.74 4.54
CA ILE A 62 -17.48 -11.40 4.79
C ILE A 62 -16.50 -10.32 4.30
N GLU A 63 -15.21 -10.45 4.62
CA GLU A 63 -14.17 -9.50 4.25
C GLU A 63 -13.98 -9.46 2.74
N ILE A 64 -14.00 -10.61 2.07
CA ILE A 64 -13.89 -10.72 0.61
C ILE A 64 -15.10 -10.07 -0.05
N ASN A 65 -16.32 -10.38 0.42
CA ASN A 65 -17.54 -9.78 -0.11
C ASN A 65 -17.56 -8.26 0.08
N ASN A 66 -17.08 -7.77 1.23
CA ASN A 66 -16.95 -6.34 1.49
C ASN A 66 -15.92 -5.70 0.54
N LEU A 67 -14.78 -6.34 0.34
CA LEU A 67 -13.75 -5.87 -0.60
C LEU A 67 -14.31 -5.74 -2.02
N ASP A 68 -14.97 -6.78 -2.51
CA ASP A 68 -15.60 -6.78 -3.83
C ASP A 68 -16.67 -5.71 -3.99
N LYS A 69 -17.45 -5.45 -2.92
CA LYS A 69 -18.43 -4.38 -2.89
C LYS A 69 -17.75 -3.01 -2.95
N THR A 70 -16.73 -2.79 -2.13
CA THR A 70 -15.97 -1.54 -2.09
C THR A 70 -15.30 -1.25 -3.44
N ILE A 71 -14.67 -2.26 -4.07
CA ILE A 71 -14.07 -2.12 -5.40
C ILE A 71 -15.13 -1.71 -6.44
N ARG A 72 -16.28 -2.37 -6.46
CA ARG A 72 -17.36 -2.03 -7.41
C ARG A 72 -17.91 -0.63 -7.21
N GLU A 73 -18.13 -0.23 -5.95
CA GLU A 73 -18.59 1.11 -5.60
C GLU A 73 -17.56 2.17 -6.03
N LEU A 74 -16.31 1.97 -5.65
CA LEU A 74 -15.21 2.88 -5.96
C LEU A 74 -15.04 3.04 -7.48
N LYS A 75 -15.09 1.93 -8.24
CA LYS A 75 -14.98 1.95 -9.69
C LYS A 75 -16.13 2.71 -10.36
N ASN A 76 -17.36 2.52 -9.88
CA ASN A 76 -18.53 3.23 -10.40
C ASN A 76 -18.45 4.74 -10.17
N ILE A 77 -17.85 5.16 -9.06
CA ILE A 77 -17.74 6.57 -8.67
C ILE A 77 -16.54 7.23 -9.35
N LEU A 78 -15.35 6.62 -9.28
CA LEU A 78 -14.13 7.18 -9.86
C LEU A 78 -14.12 7.10 -11.40
N LYS A 79 -14.69 6.06 -11.98
CA LYS A 79 -14.60 5.79 -13.42
C LYS A 79 -13.13 5.84 -13.90
N ASP A 80 -12.83 6.78 -14.80
CA ASP A 80 -11.48 7.01 -15.35
C ASP A 80 -10.70 8.09 -14.59
N PHE A 81 -11.15 8.51 -13.39
CA PHE A 81 -10.46 9.53 -12.60
C PHE A 81 -9.05 9.06 -12.27
N PRO A 82 -8.02 9.88 -12.51
CA PRO A 82 -6.64 9.44 -12.34
C PRO A 82 -6.30 9.16 -10.88
N ILE A 83 -5.48 8.12 -10.66
CA ILE A 83 -4.88 7.79 -9.37
C ILE A 83 -3.36 7.88 -9.50
N VAL A 84 -2.73 8.46 -8.52
CA VAL A 84 -1.28 8.46 -8.34
C VAL A 84 -0.95 7.99 -6.93
N LEU A 85 0.24 7.41 -6.73
CA LEU A 85 0.65 6.96 -5.40
C LEU A 85 2.15 7.07 -5.21
N ASP A 86 2.59 7.07 -3.94
CA ASP A 86 4.00 7.06 -3.58
C ASP A 86 4.40 5.89 -2.67
N GLU A 87 5.72 5.64 -2.59
CA GLU A 87 6.28 4.53 -1.83
C GLU A 87 6.29 4.75 -0.30
N GLU A 88 6.06 5.96 0.15
CA GLU A 88 5.95 6.25 1.58
C GLU A 88 4.53 5.96 2.11
N ALA A 89 3.54 5.92 1.24
CA ALA A 89 2.17 5.62 1.61
C ALA A 89 1.95 4.13 1.87
N VAL A 90 2.57 3.26 1.06
CA VAL A 90 2.34 1.82 1.06
C VAL A 90 3.64 1.03 0.95
N LEU A 91 3.75 -0.10 1.64
CA LEU A 91 5.00 -0.88 1.72
C LEU A 91 5.43 -1.47 0.36
N PHE A 92 4.47 -1.88 -0.46
CA PHE A 92 4.67 -2.47 -1.78
C PHE A 92 3.90 -1.68 -2.83
N PRO A 93 4.43 -0.53 -3.29
CA PRO A 93 3.72 0.38 -4.19
C PRO A 93 3.40 -0.26 -5.55
N TYR A 94 4.24 -1.16 -6.04
CA TYR A 94 4.00 -1.83 -7.31
C TYR A 94 2.94 -2.93 -7.19
N GLU A 95 2.90 -3.69 -6.09
CA GLU A 95 1.85 -4.67 -5.83
C GLU A 95 0.49 -3.97 -5.71
N PHE A 96 0.43 -2.90 -4.92
CA PHE A 96 -0.80 -2.13 -4.76
C PHE A 96 -1.26 -1.49 -6.07
N SER A 97 -0.33 -0.95 -6.86
CA SER A 97 -0.64 -0.41 -8.19
C SER A 97 -1.16 -1.49 -9.14
N ASP A 98 -0.54 -2.67 -9.14
CA ASP A 98 -0.97 -3.79 -9.98
C ASP A 98 -2.38 -4.26 -9.59
N PHE A 99 -2.67 -4.35 -8.29
CA PHE A 99 -4.01 -4.62 -7.77
C PHE A 99 -5.04 -3.60 -8.28
N LEU A 100 -4.75 -2.30 -8.19
CA LEU A 100 -5.63 -1.25 -8.69
C LEU A 100 -5.83 -1.36 -10.21
N LEU A 101 -4.76 -1.56 -10.98
CA LEU A 101 -4.79 -1.69 -12.43
C LEU A 101 -5.58 -2.93 -12.87
N GLN A 102 -5.42 -4.07 -12.20
CA GLN A 102 -6.17 -5.30 -12.50
C GLN A 102 -7.66 -5.13 -12.24
N ASN A 103 -8.03 -4.32 -11.27
CA ASN A 103 -9.42 -3.96 -10.98
C ASN A 103 -9.95 -2.82 -11.89
N GLY A 104 -9.14 -2.37 -12.85
CA GLY A 104 -9.53 -1.40 -13.89
C GLY A 104 -9.56 0.04 -13.40
N PHE A 105 -8.81 0.38 -12.35
CA PHE A 105 -8.59 1.76 -11.93
C PHE A 105 -7.52 2.43 -12.81
N ASN A 106 -7.66 3.74 -12.98
CA ASN A 106 -6.80 4.54 -13.86
C ASN A 106 -5.54 5.05 -13.12
N VAL A 107 -4.62 4.13 -12.78
CA VAL A 107 -3.31 4.52 -12.20
C VAL A 107 -2.46 5.18 -13.28
N LYS A 108 -2.01 6.42 -13.04
CA LYS A 108 -1.21 7.21 -13.98
C LYS A 108 0.25 7.35 -13.61
N LYS A 109 0.55 7.48 -12.32
CA LYS A 109 1.92 7.67 -11.83
C LYS A 109 2.17 6.87 -10.57
N ILE A 110 3.36 6.31 -10.49
CA ILE A 110 3.88 5.67 -9.29
C ILE A 110 5.19 6.38 -8.95
N PHE A 111 5.21 7.08 -7.82
CA PHE A 111 6.39 7.75 -7.29
C PHE A 111 7.11 6.77 -6.37
N ALA A 112 8.10 6.10 -6.89
CA ALA A 112 8.85 5.12 -6.12
C ALA A 112 10.28 4.99 -6.66
N THR A 113 11.17 4.58 -5.79
CA THR A 113 12.56 4.24 -6.11
C THR A 113 12.64 2.85 -6.76
N SER A 114 13.70 2.12 -6.53
CA SER A 114 13.85 0.77 -7.08
C SER A 114 12.87 -0.20 -6.42
N PRO A 115 12.30 -1.16 -7.18
CA PRO A 115 11.46 -2.18 -6.60
C PRO A 115 12.26 -3.05 -5.62
N LYS A 116 11.63 -3.44 -4.52
CA LYS A 116 12.18 -4.45 -3.59
C LYS A 116 12.08 -5.84 -4.24
N LEU A 117 12.85 -6.80 -3.74
CA LEU A 117 12.81 -8.18 -4.28
C LEU A 117 11.39 -8.77 -4.29
N THR A 118 10.61 -8.47 -3.27
CA THR A 118 9.21 -8.93 -3.12
C THR A 118 8.22 -8.21 -4.03
N ASP A 119 8.61 -7.09 -4.63
CA ASP A 119 7.74 -6.21 -5.44
C ASP A 119 8.18 -6.17 -6.92
N ILE A 120 9.27 -6.85 -7.27
CA ILE A 120 9.91 -6.77 -8.59
C ILE A 120 9.04 -7.39 -9.71
N ASP A 121 8.31 -8.44 -9.41
CA ASP A 121 7.45 -9.10 -10.39
C ASP A 121 6.27 -8.21 -10.77
N TYR A 122 5.68 -7.52 -9.81
CA TYR A 122 4.63 -6.52 -10.03
C TYR A 122 5.15 -5.33 -10.85
N PHE A 123 6.34 -4.82 -10.52
CA PHE A 123 6.99 -3.78 -11.32
C PHE A 123 7.17 -4.20 -12.79
N ASN A 124 7.69 -5.42 -13.03
CA ASN A 124 7.89 -5.94 -14.38
C ASN A 124 6.56 -6.15 -15.12
N ASN A 125 5.51 -6.62 -14.42
CA ASN A 125 4.17 -6.77 -14.95
C ASN A 125 3.59 -5.42 -15.38
N ILE A 126 3.67 -4.40 -14.53
CA ILE A 126 3.21 -3.04 -14.85
C ILE A 126 3.93 -2.51 -16.09
N LYS A 127 5.26 -2.58 -16.13
CA LYS A 127 6.05 -2.14 -17.30
C LYS A 127 5.66 -2.84 -18.60
N LYS A 128 5.32 -4.11 -18.52
CA LYS A 128 4.95 -4.93 -19.69
C LYS A 128 3.55 -4.63 -20.19
N ARG A 129 2.58 -4.54 -19.28
CA ARG A 129 1.14 -4.51 -19.61
C ARG A 129 0.55 -3.10 -19.66
N TYR A 130 1.04 -2.18 -18.86
CA TYR A 130 0.45 -0.84 -18.66
C TYR A 130 1.42 0.25 -19.09
N LYS A 131 1.58 0.43 -20.40
CA LYS A 131 2.58 1.34 -21.02
C LYS A 131 2.37 2.82 -20.68
N ASP A 132 1.14 3.20 -20.33
CA ASP A 132 0.77 4.59 -20.03
C ASP A 132 1.04 4.96 -18.56
N VAL A 133 1.39 3.98 -17.70
CA VAL A 133 1.76 4.24 -16.31
C VAL A 133 3.19 4.78 -16.26
N LYS A 134 3.34 5.97 -15.68
CA LYS A 134 4.67 6.59 -15.48
C LYS A 134 5.27 6.14 -14.14
N LEU A 135 6.48 5.61 -14.21
CA LEU A 135 7.29 5.27 -13.03
C LEU A 135 8.27 6.42 -12.80
N ILE A 136 8.15 7.10 -11.67
CA ILE A 136 8.87 8.35 -11.38
C ILE A 136 9.68 8.17 -10.10
N ILE A 137 10.96 8.50 -10.17
CA ILE A 137 11.83 8.52 -8.99
C ILE A 137 11.60 9.86 -8.28
N PRO A 138 11.01 9.87 -7.05
CA PRO A 138 10.59 11.11 -6.38
C PRO A 138 11.78 12.01 -6.03
N TYR A 139 12.94 11.43 -5.71
CA TYR A 139 14.15 12.17 -5.33
C TYR A 139 14.96 12.72 -6.50
N ASN A 140 14.44 12.66 -7.73
CA ASN A 140 15.09 13.30 -8.86
C ASN A 140 15.10 14.82 -8.65
N PRO A 141 16.28 15.50 -8.65
CA PRO A 141 16.34 16.95 -8.42
C PRO A 141 15.46 17.79 -9.34
N LYS A 142 15.20 17.30 -10.55
CA LYS A 142 14.29 17.97 -11.50
C LYS A 142 12.86 18.05 -11.00
N GLN A 143 12.40 17.10 -10.19
CA GLN A 143 11.05 17.10 -9.62
C GLN A 143 10.84 18.23 -8.60
N ARG A 144 11.92 18.64 -7.89
CA ARG A 144 11.86 19.73 -6.91
C ARG A 144 11.65 21.10 -7.54
N PHE A 145 12.16 21.30 -8.76
CA PHE A 145 12.12 22.61 -9.43
C PHE A 145 10.93 22.77 -10.36
N ALA A 146 10.36 21.69 -10.81
CA ALA A 146 9.19 21.68 -11.68
C ALA A 146 8.30 20.49 -11.33
N PRO A 147 7.55 20.55 -10.22
CA PRO A 147 6.63 19.49 -9.86
C PRO A 147 5.65 19.29 -11.03
N GLU A 148 5.56 18.06 -11.48
CA GLU A 148 4.59 17.71 -12.51
C GLU A 148 3.20 17.88 -11.93
N LYS A 149 2.49 18.91 -12.39
CA LYS A 149 1.07 19.08 -12.06
C LYS A 149 0.26 18.12 -12.91
N LEU A 150 -0.48 17.25 -12.29
CA LEU A 150 -1.54 16.50 -12.94
C LEU A 150 -2.81 17.36 -12.84
N GLU A 151 -3.68 17.26 -13.87
CA GLU A 151 -5.08 17.64 -13.69
C GLU A 151 -5.65 16.86 -12.50
N GLU A 152 -6.83 17.15 -12.01
CA GLU A 152 -7.38 16.51 -10.80
C GLU A 152 -7.13 15.00 -10.75
N CYS A 153 -6.60 14.52 -9.63
CA CYS A 153 -6.32 13.09 -9.40
C CYS A 153 -6.51 12.75 -7.91
N VAL A 154 -6.75 11.49 -7.59
CA VAL A 154 -6.55 11.00 -6.23
C VAL A 154 -5.07 10.70 -6.05
N SER A 155 -4.46 11.33 -5.05
CA SER A 155 -3.08 11.06 -4.64
C SER A 155 -3.07 10.22 -3.36
N ILE A 156 -2.35 9.11 -3.37
CA ILE A 156 -2.21 8.20 -2.23
C ILE A 156 -0.81 8.37 -1.66
N GLY A 157 -0.74 9.04 -0.51
CA GLY A 157 0.49 9.47 0.14
C GLY A 157 0.69 10.98 0.09
N LEU A 158 1.54 11.46 0.99
CA LEU A 158 1.80 12.90 1.13
C LEU A 158 2.73 13.42 0.03
N GLU A 159 3.72 12.63 -0.37
CA GLU A 159 4.68 13.00 -1.39
C GLU A 159 4.00 13.10 -2.77
N SER A 160 3.20 12.11 -3.13
CA SER A 160 2.44 12.14 -4.39
C SER A 160 1.43 13.29 -4.42
N GLY A 161 0.81 13.61 -3.27
CA GLY A 161 -0.05 14.78 -3.12
C GLY A 161 0.69 16.09 -3.37
N TYR A 162 1.87 16.25 -2.78
CA TYR A 162 2.72 17.43 -2.97
C TYR A 162 3.17 17.58 -4.43
N LEU A 163 3.68 16.50 -5.03
CA LEU A 163 4.21 16.52 -6.40
C LEU A 163 3.14 16.75 -7.47
N THR A 164 1.87 16.44 -7.19
CA THR A 164 0.75 16.64 -8.12
C THR A 164 -0.12 17.84 -7.76
N SER A 165 0.07 18.46 -6.61
CA SER A 165 -0.80 19.51 -6.07
C SER A 165 -2.26 19.08 -6.01
N SER A 166 -2.53 17.81 -5.68
CA SER A 166 -3.87 17.25 -5.66
C SER A 166 -4.69 17.72 -4.46
N PHE A 167 -5.97 18.05 -4.71
CA PHE A 167 -6.96 18.32 -3.66
C PHE A 167 -7.70 17.06 -3.17
N HIS A 168 -7.38 15.90 -3.71
CA HIS A 168 -7.95 14.62 -3.33
C HIS A 168 -6.84 13.72 -2.79
N ASN A 169 -6.36 14.06 -1.59
CA ASN A 169 -5.22 13.37 -0.98
C ASN A 169 -5.65 12.37 0.08
N VAL A 170 -5.17 11.15 -0.05
CA VAL A 170 -5.19 10.12 0.99
C VAL A 170 -3.89 10.24 1.77
N GLY A 171 -3.92 10.92 2.90
CA GLY A 171 -2.74 11.28 3.71
C GLY A 171 -2.14 10.10 4.47
N LEU A 172 -1.81 9.01 3.77
CA LEU A 172 -1.09 7.87 4.34
C LEU A 172 0.41 8.16 4.42
N CYS A 173 1.01 7.76 5.54
CA CYS A 173 2.45 7.82 5.75
C CYS A 173 2.90 6.59 6.53
N GLY A 174 3.71 5.72 5.91
CA GLY A 174 4.29 4.56 6.59
C GLY A 174 3.32 3.42 6.90
N GLU A 175 2.27 3.25 6.12
CA GLU A 175 1.25 2.18 6.23
C GLU A 175 0.36 2.21 7.48
N ASP A 176 0.62 3.08 8.45
CA ASP A 176 -0.21 3.28 9.66
C ASP A 176 -0.70 2.00 10.38
N GLY A 177 0.06 0.90 10.26
CA GLY A 177 -0.28 -0.40 10.84
C GLY A 177 -1.37 -1.18 10.08
N LEU A 178 -1.70 -0.78 8.87
CA LEU A 178 -2.69 -1.46 8.03
C LEU A 178 -2.17 -2.83 7.57
N TYR A 179 -2.99 -3.87 7.73
CA TYR A 179 -2.63 -5.23 7.38
C TYR A 179 -3.83 -6.03 6.87
N GLY A 180 -3.59 -6.89 5.88
CA GLY A 180 -4.57 -7.85 5.35
C GLY A 180 -5.82 -7.18 4.76
N PHE A 181 -6.95 -7.87 4.82
CA PHE A 181 -8.21 -7.36 4.28
C PHE A 181 -8.67 -6.06 4.92
N PHE A 182 -8.47 -5.91 6.24
CA PHE A 182 -8.80 -4.67 6.94
C PHE A 182 -8.02 -3.49 6.36
N GLY A 183 -6.69 -3.64 6.20
CA GLY A 183 -5.85 -2.59 5.66
C GLY A 183 -6.21 -2.23 4.22
N LEU A 184 -6.43 -3.25 3.38
CA LEU A 184 -6.80 -3.05 1.99
C LEU A 184 -8.15 -2.33 1.85
N ASN A 185 -9.18 -2.78 2.56
CA ASN A 185 -10.49 -2.11 2.57
C ASN A 185 -10.39 -0.67 3.06
N TYR A 186 -9.65 -0.43 4.15
CA TYR A 186 -9.47 0.91 4.70
C TYR A 186 -8.85 1.87 3.68
N ILE A 187 -7.82 1.45 2.94
CA ILE A 187 -7.20 2.29 1.91
C ILE A 187 -8.22 2.62 0.81
N LEU A 188 -9.00 1.65 0.34
CA LEU A 188 -10.00 1.87 -0.70
C LEU A 188 -11.13 2.82 -0.24
N GLU A 189 -11.57 2.70 1.02
CA GLU A 189 -12.54 3.62 1.61
C GLU A 189 -11.97 5.05 1.72
N LYS A 190 -10.69 5.20 2.06
CA LYS A 190 -10.02 6.49 2.09
C LYS A 190 -9.87 7.12 0.70
N ILE A 191 -9.63 6.31 -0.33
CA ILE A 191 -9.66 6.77 -1.73
C ILE A 191 -11.04 7.35 -2.07
N LEU A 192 -12.10 6.65 -1.69
CA LEU A 192 -13.47 7.11 -1.93
C LEU A 192 -13.80 8.40 -1.17
N ASP A 193 -13.37 8.46 0.09
CA ASP A 193 -13.58 9.63 0.94
C ASP A 193 -12.84 10.86 0.39
N SER A 194 -11.56 10.71 0.02
CA SER A 194 -10.76 11.80 -0.54
C SER A 194 -11.28 12.29 -1.89
N TYR A 195 -11.89 11.43 -2.69
CA TYR A 195 -12.53 11.81 -3.95
C TYR A 195 -13.81 12.65 -3.71
N LYS A 196 -14.62 12.25 -2.73
CA LYS A 196 -15.87 12.97 -2.39
C LYS A 196 -15.61 14.29 -1.68
N ASN A 197 -14.56 14.33 -0.86
CA ASN A 197 -14.23 15.45 0.00
C ASN A 197 -12.84 15.98 -0.37
N LYS A 198 -12.77 17.24 -0.80
CA LYS A 198 -11.47 17.87 -1.02
C LYS A 198 -10.69 17.91 0.29
N THR A 199 -9.42 17.55 0.22
CA THR A 199 -8.52 17.55 1.37
C THR A 199 -7.55 18.72 1.31
N ASP A 200 -7.29 19.33 2.45
CA ASP A 200 -6.18 20.27 2.58
C ASP A 200 -4.89 19.45 2.78
N LEU A 201 -4.06 19.44 1.75
CA LEU A 201 -2.77 18.73 1.79
C LEU A 201 -1.88 19.26 2.92
N LYS A 202 -1.91 20.57 3.17
CA LYS A 202 -1.13 21.17 4.27
C LYS A 202 -1.56 20.62 5.62
N GLU A 203 -2.86 20.54 5.87
CA GLU A 203 -3.40 19.93 7.08
C GLU A 203 -2.99 18.46 7.23
N ASN A 204 -3.00 17.68 6.13
CA ASN A 204 -2.55 16.29 6.15
C ASN A 204 -1.05 16.17 6.47
N ILE A 205 -0.21 17.04 5.92
CA ILE A 205 1.24 17.07 6.20
C ILE A 205 1.49 17.44 7.66
N GLU A 206 0.81 18.45 8.19
CA GLU A 206 0.92 18.86 9.60
C GLU A 206 0.45 17.76 10.56
N ARG A 207 -0.65 17.06 10.24
CA ARG A 207 -1.13 15.90 11.02
C ARG A 207 -0.14 14.74 11.05
N ALA A 208 0.59 14.53 9.96
CA ALA A 208 1.67 13.54 9.91
C ALA A 208 2.93 13.97 10.70
N GLY A 209 2.91 15.14 11.34
CA GLY A 209 4.05 15.67 12.09
C GLY A 209 5.19 16.18 11.21
N LEU A 210 4.92 16.41 9.94
CA LEU A 210 5.88 16.97 8.99
C LEU A 210 5.74 18.51 8.93
N VAL A 211 6.84 19.18 8.58
CA VAL A 211 6.87 20.64 8.44
C VAL A 211 6.76 21.00 6.95
N VAL A 212 5.87 21.93 6.62
CA VAL A 212 5.66 22.45 5.26
C VAL A 212 6.48 23.71 5.04
#